data_b6efee3d95ab51cfb0921d4377e93db9
#
_entry.id   b6efee3d95ab51cfb0921d4377e93db9
#
_cell.length_a   1.000
_cell.length_b   1.000
_cell.length_c   1.000
_cell.angle_alpha   90.00
_cell.angle_beta   90.00
_cell.angle_gamma   90.00
#
_symmetry.space_group_name_H-M   'P 1'
#
loop_
_entity.id
_entity.type
_entity.pdbx_description
1 polymer ?
#
loop_
_entity_poly.entity_id
_entity_poly.type
_entity_poly.pdbx_seq_one_letter_code
_entity_poly.pdbx_strand_id
1 'polypeptide(L)'
;NKNNQALSSPHGVYHSFDNSPYVTWSELDNVSVSQIRVAKATGSFWDGNGITGINVNTSRDATQPRLASSSSNLYAIWSENGSDNVTGQIRVKVSIESSTSWISVDSSTSSGINRNSSYNAEAPELTVFNSKLYAVWQESNSNNVTQIRVAVFNGNITSPSWSFVDNGDSTKGMNMIIDNDGNENATAPRLTVFNSSLHVTWAQERGLSKQIRLAKYNGDDSSPEWTAVDRYDDLGISRFGLNYNTLKVATTPVMAVSGSKLYAAWSETNSSGINQIRVMKNPF
;
A
#
# COMPACT_ATOMS: atom_id res chain seq x y z
N ASN A 1 -17.51 -3.04 14.90
CA ASN A 1 -17.37 -1.80 15.69
C ASN A 1 -17.56 -2.14 17.17
N LYS A 2 -16.46 -2.11 17.95
CA LYS A 2 -16.49 -2.46 19.38
C LYS A 2 -16.93 -1.30 20.28
N ASN A 3 -16.67 -0.07 19.85
CA ASN A 3 -16.87 1.13 20.67
C ASN A 3 -18.02 2.00 20.20
N ASN A 4 -18.77 1.58 19.17
CA ASN A 4 -19.83 2.36 18.52
C ASN A 4 -19.35 3.74 17.98
N GLN A 5 -18.05 3.84 17.68
CA GLN A 5 -17.40 5.02 17.12
C GLN A 5 -17.30 4.95 15.59
N ALA A 6 -16.92 6.06 14.97
CA ALA A 6 -16.72 6.10 13.52
C ALA A 6 -15.63 5.12 13.06
N LEU A 7 -15.91 4.40 11.99
CA LEU A 7 -14.98 3.48 11.33
C LEU A 7 -14.41 4.13 10.08
N SER A 8 -13.15 3.81 9.75
CA SER A 8 -12.55 4.23 8.49
C SER A 8 -11.67 3.16 7.87
N SER A 9 -11.50 3.24 6.55
CA SER A 9 -10.55 2.45 5.75
C SER A 9 -10.64 0.94 5.94
N PRO A 10 -11.82 0.30 5.88
CA PRO A 10 -11.93 -1.15 6.02
C PRO A 10 -11.21 -1.85 4.86
N HIS A 11 -10.55 -2.97 5.19
CA HIS A 11 -9.92 -3.85 4.21
C HIS A 11 -10.07 -5.30 4.63
N GLY A 12 -10.37 -6.19 3.68
CA GLY A 12 -10.57 -7.62 3.94
C GLY A 12 -9.62 -8.50 3.16
N VAL A 13 -9.26 -9.63 3.76
CA VAL A 13 -8.47 -10.69 3.11
C VAL A 13 -9.01 -12.06 3.53
N TYR A 14 -8.90 -13.02 2.64
CA TYR A 14 -9.14 -14.42 2.97
C TYR A 14 -7.82 -15.09 3.39
N HIS A 15 -7.80 -15.71 4.58
CA HIS A 15 -6.62 -16.39 5.10
C HIS A 15 -6.76 -17.91 4.87
N SER A 16 -5.86 -18.44 4.04
CA SER A 16 -5.96 -19.83 3.59
C SER A 16 -5.60 -20.86 4.67
N PHE A 17 -4.83 -20.47 5.69
CA PHE A 17 -4.41 -21.38 6.76
C PHE A 17 -5.59 -21.90 7.58
N ASP A 18 -6.50 -21.03 7.98
CA ASP A 18 -7.67 -21.38 8.79
C ASP A 18 -8.99 -21.25 8.03
N ASN A 19 -8.90 -21.07 6.71
CA ASN A 19 -10.04 -21.00 5.78
C ASN A 19 -11.07 -19.93 6.18
N SER A 20 -10.61 -18.77 6.64
CA SER A 20 -11.47 -17.72 7.20
C SER A 20 -11.21 -16.36 6.58
N PRO A 21 -12.24 -15.52 6.41
CA PRO A 21 -12.07 -14.13 6.08
C PRO A 21 -11.67 -13.33 7.32
N TYR A 22 -10.76 -12.36 7.10
CA TYR A 22 -10.34 -11.37 8.08
C TYR A 22 -10.62 -9.98 7.56
N VAL A 23 -10.96 -9.07 8.45
CA VAL A 23 -11.14 -7.65 8.14
C VAL A 23 -10.34 -6.80 9.11
N THR A 24 -9.78 -5.71 8.62
CA THR A 24 -9.13 -4.66 9.41
C THR A 24 -9.79 -3.31 9.15
N TRP A 25 -9.76 -2.43 10.15
CA TRP A 25 -10.25 -1.06 10.07
C TRP A 25 -9.56 -0.19 11.11
N SER A 26 -9.68 1.13 11.01
CA SER A 26 -9.35 2.02 12.11
C SER A 26 -10.61 2.49 12.81
N GLU A 27 -10.55 2.59 14.14
CA GLU A 27 -11.64 2.95 15.02
C GLU A 27 -11.14 3.75 16.22
N LEU A 28 -11.82 4.86 16.55
CA LEU A 28 -11.50 5.62 17.74
C LEU A 28 -11.74 4.78 19.01
N ASP A 29 -10.83 4.85 19.93
CA ASP A 29 -11.02 4.30 21.28
C ASP A 29 -11.75 5.29 22.20
N ASN A 30 -11.89 4.94 23.49
CA ASN A 30 -12.63 5.75 24.47
C ASN A 30 -11.93 7.07 24.83
N VAL A 31 -10.67 7.25 24.45
CA VAL A 31 -9.89 8.48 24.66
C VAL A 31 -9.60 9.21 23.35
N SER A 32 -10.35 8.87 22.30
CA SER A 32 -10.29 9.48 20.97
C SER A 32 -8.98 9.24 20.20
N VAL A 33 -8.27 8.16 20.51
CA VAL A 33 -7.11 7.71 19.71
C VAL A 33 -7.57 6.66 18.70
N SER A 34 -7.14 6.83 17.45
CA SER A 34 -7.46 5.89 16.38
C SER A 34 -6.62 4.62 16.48
N GLN A 35 -7.29 3.49 16.66
CA GLN A 35 -6.70 2.16 16.83
C GLN A 35 -6.96 1.29 15.62
N ILE A 36 -5.96 0.53 15.19
CA ILE A 36 -6.14 -0.50 14.16
C ILE A 36 -6.78 -1.73 14.81
N ARG A 37 -7.91 -2.14 14.24
CA ARG A 37 -8.64 -3.34 14.64
C ARG A 37 -8.50 -4.41 13.57
N VAL A 38 -8.45 -5.66 14.01
CA VAL A 38 -8.53 -6.84 13.15
C VAL A 38 -9.56 -7.79 13.72
N ALA A 39 -10.40 -8.33 12.86
CA ALA A 39 -11.39 -9.31 13.25
C ALA A 39 -11.40 -10.49 12.26
N LYS A 40 -11.63 -11.68 12.81
CA LYS A 40 -11.87 -12.92 12.07
C LYS A 40 -13.36 -13.22 12.05
N ALA A 41 -13.89 -13.67 10.92
CA ALA A 41 -15.24 -14.21 10.89
C ALA A 41 -15.28 -15.59 11.58
N THR A 42 -16.10 -15.69 12.63
CA THR A 42 -16.35 -16.93 13.35
C THR A 42 -17.85 -17.24 13.32
N GLY A 43 -18.27 -17.99 12.29
CA GLY A 43 -19.69 -18.20 12.04
C GLY A 43 -20.42 -16.91 11.70
N SER A 44 -21.40 -16.50 12.51
CA SER A 44 -22.18 -15.26 12.33
C SER A 44 -21.54 -14.02 12.97
N PHE A 45 -20.40 -14.17 13.64
CA PHE A 45 -19.76 -13.11 14.43
C PHE A 45 -18.31 -12.89 13.99
N TRP A 46 -17.76 -11.72 14.33
CA TRP A 46 -16.37 -11.37 14.14
C TRP A 46 -15.69 -11.26 15.49
N ASP A 47 -14.65 -12.07 15.70
CA ASP A 47 -13.75 -11.94 16.84
C ASP A 47 -12.57 -11.05 16.49
N GLY A 48 -12.30 -10.06 17.30
CA GLY A 48 -11.20 -9.14 17.10
C GLY A 48 -10.28 -9.04 18.31
N ASN A 49 -9.10 -8.50 18.11
CA ASN A 49 -8.20 -8.13 19.17
C ASN A 49 -8.86 -7.16 20.12
N GLY A 50 -8.84 -7.46 21.38
CA GLY A 50 -9.30 -6.70 22.52
C GLY A 50 -9.63 -5.20 22.34
N ILE A 51 -9.69 -4.47 23.44
CA ILE A 51 -10.07 -3.03 23.44
C ILE A 51 -8.95 -2.15 22.83
N THR A 52 -7.69 -2.59 22.93
CA THR A 52 -6.50 -1.76 22.64
C THR A 52 -6.06 -1.75 21.19
N GLY A 53 -6.63 -2.59 20.31
CA GLY A 53 -6.16 -2.67 18.93
C GLY A 53 -4.75 -3.26 18.79
N ILE A 54 -4.16 -3.08 17.60
CA ILE A 54 -2.80 -3.61 17.28
C ILE A 54 -1.76 -2.50 17.05
N ASN A 55 -2.06 -1.24 17.34
CA ASN A 55 -1.07 -0.15 17.26
C ASN A 55 0.23 -0.54 17.95
N VAL A 56 1.35 -0.03 17.48
CA VAL A 56 2.64 -0.19 18.18
C VAL A 56 2.65 0.66 19.44
N ASN A 57 2.12 1.88 19.34
CA ASN A 57 1.88 2.73 20.49
C ASN A 57 0.38 3.09 20.59
N THR A 58 -0.31 2.53 21.55
CA THR A 58 -1.77 2.71 21.75
C THR A 58 -2.18 4.13 22.13
N SER A 59 -1.23 5.04 22.38
CA SER A 59 -1.50 6.46 22.63
C SER A 59 -1.36 7.33 21.38
N ARG A 60 -1.18 6.71 20.20
CA ARG A 60 -1.00 7.41 18.92
C ARG A 60 -2.00 6.95 17.89
N ASP A 61 -2.44 7.90 17.05
CA ASP A 61 -3.36 7.60 15.97
C ASP A 61 -2.71 6.69 14.92
N ALA A 62 -3.50 5.70 14.50
CA ALA A 62 -3.16 4.79 13.43
C ALA A 62 -4.31 4.69 12.42
N THR A 63 -3.99 4.72 11.14
CA THR A 63 -4.95 4.82 10.04
C THR A 63 -4.55 3.98 8.83
N GLN A 64 -5.49 3.82 7.90
CA GLN A 64 -5.27 3.19 6.59
C GLN A 64 -4.71 1.76 6.65
N PRO A 65 -5.29 0.87 7.49
CA PRO A 65 -4.79 -0.49 7.59
C PRO A 65 -5.05 -1.31 6.32
N ARG A 66 -4.14 -2.26 6.06
CA ARG A 66 -4.29 -3.29 5.03
C ARG A 66 -3.85 -4.64 5.59
N LEU A 67 -4.36 -5.71 5.02
CA LEU A 67 -4.00 -7.09 5.33
C LEU A 67 -3.43 -7.79 4.11
N ALA A 68 -2.47 -8.68 4.33
CA ALA A 68 -2.07 -9.70 3.36
C ALA A 68 -1.92 -11.04 4.06
N SER A 69 -2.23 -12.11 3.33
CA SER A 69 -2.15 -13.49 3.82
C SER A 69 -1.08 -14.25 3.07
N SER A 70 -0.30 -15.03 3.79
CA SER A 70 0.51 -16.13 3.27
C SER A 70 0.05 -17.44 3.89
N SER A 71 0.71 -18.57 3.58
CA SER A 71 0.25 -19.91 3.98
C SER A 71 -0.09 -20.04 5.48
N SER A 72 0.73 -19.49 6.39
CA SER A 72 0.50 -19.57 7.84
C SER A 72 0.46 -18.20 8.53
N ASN A 73 0.76 -17.12 7.80
CA ASN A 73 0.92 -15.80 8.39
C ASN A 73 -0.13 -14.83 7.86
N LEU A 74 -0.71 -14.07 8.78
CA LEU A 74 -1.53 -12.90 8.46
C LEU A 74 -0.74 -11.64 8.81
N TYR A 75 -0.49 -10.80 7.83
CA TYR A 75 0.23 -9.54 8.00
C TYR A 75 -0.73 -8.37 7.99
N ALA A 76 -0.47 -7.38 8.85
CA ALA A 76 -1.16 -6.09 8.86
C ALA A 76 -0.13 -4.97 8.70
N ILE A 77 -0.47 -3.98 7.86
CA ILE A 77 0.30 -2.75 7.65
C ILE A 77 -0.62 -1.55 7.85
N TRP A 78 -0.09 -0.45 8.39
CA TRP A 78 -0.82 0.80 8.58
C TRP A 78 0.13 2.00 8.71
N SER A 79 -0.41 3.22 8.66
CA SER A 79 0.29 4.43 9.05
C SER A 79 -0.05 4.75 10.51
N GLU A 80 0.97 4.96 11.36
CA GLU A 80 0.83 5.34 12.76
C GLU A 80 1.67 6.59 13.05
N ASN A 81 1.12 7.54 13.79
CA ASN A 81 1.85 8.75 14.14
C ASN A 81 3.13 8.45 14.92
N GLY A 82 4.21 9.13 14.58
CA GLY A 82 5.50 9.09 15.24
C GLY A 82 5.48 9.79 16.62
N SER A 83 6.66 10.05 17.16
CA SER A 83 6.81 10.70 18.48
C SER A 83 6.33 12.15 18.52
N ASP A 84 6.24 12.80 17.38
CA ASP A 84 5.73 14.15 17.20
C ASP A 84 4.20 14.23 17.06
N ASN A 85 3.50 13.10 17.07
CA ASN A 85 2.06 12.94 16.82
C ASN A 85 1.56 13.50 15.47
N VAL A 86 2.44 13.67 14.48
CA VAL A 86 2.14 14.25 13.17
C VAL A 86 2.71 13.39 12.04
N THR A 87 4.00 13.01 12.15
CA THR A 87 4.71 12.28 11.09
C THR A 87 4.29 10.82 11.06
N GLY A 88 3.61 10.42 9.98
CA GLY A 88 3.20 9.03 9.77
C GLY A 88 4.39 8.09 9.61
N GLN A 89 4.34 6.95 10.30
CA GLN A 89 5.30 5.85 10.22
C GLN A 89 4.59 4.60 9.72
N ILE A 90 5.17 3.93 8.74
CA ILE A 90 4.59 2.68 8.24
C ILE A 90 4.94 1.54 9.20
N ARG A 91 3.93 0.98 9.83
CA ARG A 91 4.05 -0.10 10.82
C ARG A 91 3.58 -1.41 10.22
N VAL A 92 4.27 -2.50 10.58
CA VAL A 92 3.93 -3.86 10.12
C VAL A 92 3.96 -4.83 11.29
N LYS A 93 2.90 -5.60 11.42
CA LYS A 93 2.83 -6.73 12.35
C LYS A 93 2.39 -8.01 11.65
N VAL A 94 2.75 -9.13 12.25
CA VAL A 94 2.36 -10.47 11.81
C VAL A 94 1.65 -11.22 12.93
N SER A 95 0.58 -11.93 12.58
CA SER A 95 -0.03 -12.99 13.38
C SER A 95 0.32 -14.33 12.72
N ILE A 96 0.82 -15.27 13.51
CA ILE A 96 1.27 -16.58 13.06
C ILE A 96 0.18 -17.61 13.40
N GLU A 97 -0.15 -18.49 12.46
CA GLU A 97 -1.08 -19.61 12.65
C GLU A 97 -2.41 -19.17 13.28
N SER A 98 -2.96 -18.04 12.79
CA SER A 98 -4.21 -17.44 13.31
C SER A 98 -4.19 -17.12 14.82
N SER A 99 -3.01 -16.89 15.38
CA SER A 99 -2.86 -16.41 16.76
C SER A 99 -3.55 -15.06 16.93
N THR A 100 -4.06 -14.79 18.13
CA THR A 100 -4.53 -13.45 18.51
C THR A 100 -3.39 -12.49 18.86
N SER A 101 -2.17 -13.00 18.98
CA SER A 101 -0.96 -12.20 19.24
C SER A 101 -0.37 -11.65 17.96
N TRP A 102 0.04 -10.38 17.99
CA TRP A 102 0.64 -9.67 16.87
C TRP A 102 2.09 -9.27 17.18
N ILE A 103 3.02 -9.72 16.37
CA ILE A 103 4.47 -9.48 16.50
C ILE A 103 4.88 -8.37 15.52
N SER A 104 5.57 -7.34 16.00
CA SER A 104 6.13 -6.30 15.12
C SER A 104 7.25 -6.86 14.26
N VAL A 105 7.17 -6.60 12.95
CA VAL A 105 8.18 -6.99 11.95
C VAL A 105 8.65 -5.80 11.11
N ASP A 106 8.30 -4.58 11.52
CA ASP A 106 8.73 -3.34 10.87
C ASP A 106 10.18 -2.96 11.22
N SER A 107 10.49 -2.76 12.46
CA SER A 107 11.84 -2.62 13.01
C SER A 107 11.76 -2.63 14.53
N SER A 108 12.87 -2.86 15.19
CA SER A 108 12.96 -2.75 16.65
C SER A 108 12.93 -1.28 17.14
N THR A 109 12.91 -0.31 16.23
CA THR A 109 12.92 1.13 16.53
C THR A 109 11.55 1.77 16.33
N SER A 110 11.37 2.98 16.85
CA SER A 110 10.12 3.76 16.73
C SER A 110 9.79 4.25 15.31
N SER A 111 10.63 3.97 14.32
CA SER A 111 10.61 4.60 13.00
C SER A 111 9.88 3.81 11.91
N GLY A 112 9.32 2.64 12.21
CA GLY A 112 8.66 1.82 11.19
C GLY A 112 9.58 1.38 10.06
N ILE A 113 9.03 1.19 8.87
CA ILE A 113 9.79 0.84 7.65
C ILE A 113 10.02 2.04 6.72
N ASN A 114 9.74 3.27 7.16
CA ASN A 114 10.02 4.47 6.39
C ASN A 114 11.47 4.51 5.94
N ARG A 115 11.72 5.01 4.74
CA ARG A 115 13.08 5.29 4.28
C ARG A 115 13.75 6.37 5.12
N ASN A 116 12.98 7.37 5.51
CA ASN A 116 13.41 8.40 6.46
C ASN A 116 12.28 8.70 7.45
N SER A 117 12.49 8.34 8.70
CA SER A 117 11.51 8.54 9.78
C SER A 117 11.17 9.99 10.12
N SER A 118 11.92 10.95 9.57
CA SER A 118 11.62 12.38 9.73
C SER A 118 10.57 12.89 8.75
N TYR A 119 10.13 12.07 7.80
CA TYR A 119 9.15 12.45 6.79
C TYR A 119 7.89 11.60 6.88
N ASN A 120 6.76 12.23 6.55
CA ASN A 120 5.46 11.59 6.58
C ASN A 120 5.36 10.46 5.56
N ALA A 121 4.85 9.30 6.03
CA ALA A 121 4.54 8.15 5.20
C ALA A 121 3.11 7.66 5.46
N GLU A 122 2.39 7.36 4.39
CA GLU A 122 0.97 7.01 4.44
C GLU A 122 0.53 6.16 3.24
N ALA A 123 -0.75 5.79 3.22
CA ALA A 123 -1.38 4.99 2.16
C ALA A 123 -0.63 3.67 1.86
N PRO A 124 -0.28 2.87 2.90
CA PRO A 124 0.43 1.63 2.68
C PRO A 124 -0.45 0.54 2.06
N GLU A 125 0.20 -0.39 1.39
CA GLU A 125 -0.38 -1.67 0.97
C GLU A 125 0.66 -2.77 1.04
N LEU A 126 0.23 -4.03 1.17
CA LEU A 126 1.11 -5.19 1.07
C LEU A 126 0.52 -6.31 0.23
N THR A 127 1.45 -7.12 -0.28
CA THR A 127 1.11 -8.35 -0.99
C THR A 127 2.20 -9.39 -0.80
N VAL A 128 1.84 -10.66 -0.99
CA VAL A 128 2.81 -11.77 -1.02
C VAL A 128 3.09 -12.11 -2.48
N PHE A 129 4.36 -12.09 -2.85
CA PHE A 129 4.86 -12.47 -4.17
C PHE A 129 6.11 -13.35 -4.02
N ASN A 130 6.16 -14.50 -4.73
CA ASN A 130 7.25 -15.48 -4.63
C ASN A 130 7.60 -15.85 -3.19
N SER A 131 6.58 -16.07 -2.35
CA SER A 131 6.69 -16.39 -0.92
C SER A 131 7.35 -15.31 -0.05
N LYS A 132 7.56 -14.11 -0.58
CA LYS A 132 8.07 -12.94 0.16
C LYS A 132 6.98 -11.89 0.31
N LEU A 133 7.03 -11.13 1.40
CA LEU A 133 6.12 -10.02 1.65
C LEU A 133 6.73 -8.73 1.09
N TYR A 134 5.96 -8.04 0.24
CA TYR A 134 6.30 -6.72 -0.30
C TYR A 134 5.32 -5.69 0.24
N ALA A 135 5.83 -4.52 0.55
CA ALA A 135 5.06 -3.35 0.95
C ALA A 135 5.30 -2.19 -0.01
N VAL A 136 4.24 -1.41 -0.27
CA VAL A 136 4.31 -0.14 -0.98
C VAL A 136 3.65 0.95 -0.15
N TRP A 137 4.17 2.16 -0.20
CA TRP A 137 3.57 3.33 0.45
C TRP A 137 4.00 4.62 -0.24
N GLN A 138 3.36 5.72 0.12
CA GLN A 138 3.82 7.05 -0.26
C GLN A 138 4.55 7.69 0.92
N GLU A 139 5.68 8.35 0.65
CA GLU A 139 6.53 8.98 1.65
C GLU A 139 7.10 10.30 1.11
N SER A 140 7.01 11.37 1.90
CA SER A 140 7.63 12.64 1.55
C SER A 140 9.16 12.54 1.61
N ASN A 141 9.85 13.32 0.78
CA ASN A 141 11.29 13.47 0.84
C ASN A 141 11.70 14.85 1.40
N SER A 142 12.99 15.14 1.44
CA SER A 142 13.55 16.42 1.93
C SER A 142 13.06 17.66 1.16
N ASN A 143 12.56 17.49 -0.05
CA ASN A 143 12.05 18.57 -0.90
C ASN A 143 10.52 18.70 -0.83
N ASN A 144 9.86 18.02 0.12
CA ASN A 144 8.41 17.89 0.24
C ASN A 144 7.75 17.28 -1.01
N VAL A 145 8.47 16.47 -1.77
CA VAL A 145 7.92 15.70 -2.88
C VAL A 145 7.55 14.31 -2.39
N THR A 146 6.31 13.92 -2.61
CA THR A 146 5.82 12.60 -2.23
C THR A 146 6.30 11.55 -3.23
N GLN A 147 7.02 10.56 -2.72
CA GLN A 147 7.62 9.44 -3.47
C GLN A 147 6.87 8.15 -3.20
N ILE A 148 6.74 7.27 -4.20
CA ILE A 148 6.31 5.90 -3.96
C ILE A 148 7.51 5.05 -3.58
N ARG A 149 7.42 4.41 -2.41
CA ARG A 149 8.43 3.49 -1.87
C ARG A 149 7.95 2.05 -1.97
N VAL A 150 8.88 1.15 -2.28
CA VAL A 150 8.63 -0.29 -2.27
C VAL A 150 9.75 -0.99 -1.51
N ALA A 151 9.39 -1.88 -0.61
CA ALA A 151 10.36 -2.68 0.13
C ALA A 151 9.91 -4.14 0.26
N VAL A 152 10.86 -5.03 0.43
CA VAL A 152 10.68 -6.46 0.67
C VAL A 152 11.14 -6.85 2.06
N PHE A 153 10.35 -7.66 2.75
CA PHE A 153 10.66 -8.22 4.06
C PHE A 153 11.61 -9.41 3.94
N ASN A 154 12.61 -9.50 4.83
CA ASN A 154 13.58 -10.63 4.87
C ASN A 154 12.98 -11.96 5.30
N GLY A 155 11.69 -12.00 5.75
CA GLY A 155 11.02 -13.20 6.24
C GLY A 155 11.40 -13.62 7.65
N ASN A 156 12.32 -12.95 8.31
CA ASN A 156 12.80 -13.31 9.65
C ASN A 156 12.06 -12.52 10.74
N ILE A 157 11.18 -13.19 11.48
CA ILE A 157 10.33 -12.57 12.53
C ILE A 157 11.15 -12.18 13.77
N THR A 158 12.25 -12.89 14.06
CA THR A 158 13.08 -12.63 15.24
C THR A 158 14.16 -11.57 15.00
N SER A 159 14.52 -11.36 13.74
CA SER A 159 15.44 -10.29 13.29
C SER A 159 14.89 -9.65 12.02
N PRO A 160 13.78 -8.89 12.14
CA PRO A 160 13.10 -8.31 10.99
C PRO A 160 13.94 -7.22 10.32
N SER A 161 13.99 -7.25 9.00
CA SER A 161 14.57 -6.19 8.19
C SER A 161 13.85 -6.05 6.86
N TRP A 162 13.87 -4.84 6.31
CA TRP A 162 13.24 -4.49 5.04
C TRP A 162 14.29 -3.92 4.10
N SER A 163 14.33 -4.44 2.88
CA SER A 163 15.22 -3.97 1.81
C SER A 163 14.40 -3.20 0.78
N PHE A 164 14.83 -1.98 0.45
CA PHE A 164 14.19 -1.20 -0.59
C PHE A 164 14.48 -1.77 -1.96
N VAL A 165 13.42 -1.90 -2.77
CA VAL A 165 13.47 -2.39 -4.15
C VAL A 165 12.89 -1.39 -5.15
N ASP A 166 12.76 -0.11 -4.76
CA ASP A 166 12.18 0.98 -5.53
C ASP A 166 13.18 1.76 -6.42
N ASN A 167 14.35 1.20 -6.70
CA ASN A 167 15.52 1.85 -7.34
C ASN A 167 16.13 2.98 -6.49
N GLY A 168 15.89 2.97 -5.24
CA GLY A 168 15.89 4.01 -4.28
C GLY A 168 17.20 4.64 -3.90
N ASP A 169 17.32 5.93 -4.18
CA ASP A 169 18.11 6.79 -3.34
C ASP A 169 17.24 7.43 -2.22
N SER A 170 17.85 8.23 -1.33
CA SER A 170 17.15 8.86 -0.22
C SER A 170 16.10 9.90 -0.65
N THR A 171 16.16 10.38 -1.88
CA THR A 171 15.35 11.50 -2.39
C THR A 171 14.36 11.06 -3.48
N LYS A 172 14.61 9.95 -4.16
CA LYS A 172 13.82 9.48 -5.31
C LYS A 172 13.29 8.08 -5.06
N GLY A 173 12.06 7.82 -5.46
CA GLY A 173 11.40 6.53 -5.43
C GLY A 173 10.94 6.07 -6.82
N MET A 174 9.86 5.32 -6.88
CA MET A 174 9.26 4.84 -8.14
C MET A 174 8.91 5.96 -9.13
N ASN A 175 8.71 7.20 -8.65
CA ASN A 175 8.39 8.35 -9.50
C ASN A 175 9.41 8.55 -10.63
N MET A 176 10.70 8.32 -10.34
CA MET A 176 11.79 8.48 -11.31
C MET A 176 11.73 7.51 -12.50
N ILE A 177 11.06 6.37 -12.39
CA ILE A 177 10.93 5.39 -13.47
C ILE A 177 10.28 6.03 -14.70
N ILE A 178 9.47 7.06 -14.49
CA ILE A 178 8.69 7.72 -15.51
C ILE A 178 9.47 8.87 -16.16
N ASP A 179 10.09 9.73 -15.36
CA ASP A 179 10.56 11.06 -15.78
C ASP A 179 12.08 11.22 -15.61
N ASN A 180 12.76 10.25 -14.98
CA ASN A 180 14.18 10.26 -14.60
C ASN A 180 14.57 11.32 -13.55
N ASP A 181 13.68 12.19 -13.09
CA ASP A 181 14.00 13.22 -12.10
C ASP A 181 13.33 13.04 -10.74
N GLY A 182 12.16 12.39 -10.68
CA GLY A 182 11.44 12.11 -9.43
C GLY A 182 10.93 13.36 -8.71
N ASN A 183 10.77 14.49 -9.39
CA ASN A 183 10.39 15.78 -8.79
C ASN A 183 8.86 15.99 -8.74
N GLU A 184 8.08 15.08 -9.30
CA GLU A 184 6.63 15.13 -9.32
C GLU A 184 6.04 14.29 -8.18
N ASN A 185 5.00 14.81 -7.50
CA ASN A 185 4.33 14.05 -6.45
C ASN A 185 3.65 12.80 -6.99
N ALA A 186 3.77 11.71 -6.26
CA ALA A 186 3.11 10.45 -6.53
C ALA A 186 2.34 9.95 -5.30
N THR A 187 1.11 9.47 -5.49
CA THR A 187 0.18 9.16 -4.39
C THR A 187 -0.65 7.91 -4.67
N ALA A 188 -1.27 7.38 -3.62
CA ALA A 188 -2.23 6.28 -3.67
C ALA A 188 -1.69 5.01 -4.37
N PRO A 189 -0.52 4.49 -3.96
CA PRO A 189 0.03 3.28 -4.56
C PRO A 189 -0.82 2.04 -4.27
N ARG A 190 -0.79 1.06 -5.19
CA ARG A 190 -1.39 -0.27 -5.03
C ARG A 190 -0.48 -1.33 -5.60
N LEU A 191 -0.48 -2.51 -4.95
CA LEU A 191 0.25 -3.70 -5.40
C LEU A 191 -0.71 -4.77 -5.93
N THR A 192 -0.28 -5.49 -6.95
CA THR A 192 -1.02 -6.64 -7.48
C THR A 192 -0.04 -7.65 -8.08
N VAL A 193 -0.30 -8.93 -7.86
CA VAL A 193 0.42 -10.02 -8.55
C VAL A 193 -0.40 -10.47 -9.75
N PHE A 194 0.18 -10.42 -10.93
CA PHE A 194 -0.43 -10.86 -12.17
C PHE A 194 0.61 -11.54 -13.07
N ASN A 195 0.24 -12.70 -13.64
CA ASN A 195 1.12 -13.51 -14.51
C ASN A 195 2.53 -13.71 -13.92
N SER A 196 2.58 -14.16 -12.65
CA SER A 196 3.83 -14.39 -11.91
C SER A 196 4.76 -13.18 -11.87
N SER A 197 4.21 -11.98 -11.88
CA SER A 197 4.96 -10.73 -11.75
C SER A 197 4.27 -9.79 -10.78
N LEU A 198 5.06 -9.03 -10.03
CA LEU A 198 4.55 -7.98 -9.16
C LEU A 198 4.37 -6.69 -9.97
N HIS A 199 3.23 -6.05 -9.78
CA HIS A 199 2.89 -4.77 -10.42
C HIS A 199 2.54 -3.74 -9.37
N VAL A 200 2.94 -2.49 -9.61
CA VAL A 200 2.55 -1.34 -8.81
C VAL A 200 1.86 -0.30 -9.69
N THR A 201 0.74 0.25 -9.20
CA THR A 201 0.08 1.41 -9.82
C THR A 201 0.02 2.55 -8.82
N TRP A 202 0.07 3.78 -9.33
CA TRP A 202 -0.03 5.00 -8.52
C TRP A 202 -0.56 6.16 -9.36
N ALA A 203 -0.93 7.26 -8.71
CA ALA A 203 -1.24 8.52 -9.38
C ALA A 203 -0.06 9.47 -9.26
N GLN A 204 0.52 9.92 -10.39
CA GLN A 204 1.65 10.84 -10.44
C GLN A 204 1.27 12.17 -11.05
N GLU A 205 1.69 13.26 -10.45
CA GLU A 205 1.53 14.61 -10.99
C GLU A 205 2.33 14.76 -12.28
N ARG A 206 1.81 15.57 -13.18
CA ARG A 206 2.45 15.98 -14.44
C ARG A 206 1.97 17.36 -14.82
N GLY A 207 2.70 18.37 -14.39
CA GLY A 207 2.27 19.75 -14.54
C GLY A 207 0.91 19.99 -13.89
N LEU A 208 -0.11 20.38 -14.68
CA LEU A 208 -1.47 20.62 -14.19
C LEU A 208 -2.39 19.37 -14.22
N SER A 209 -1.89 18.24 -14.65
CA SER A 209 -2.63 16.98 -14.70
C SER A 209 -2.08 15.96 -13.67
N LYS A 210 -2.79 14.86 -13.50
CA LYS A 210 -2.32 13.72 -12.71
C LYS A 210 -2.63 12.44 -13.49
N GLN A 211 -1.62 11.59 -13.64
CA GLN A 211 -1.68 10.39 -14.47
C GLN A 211 -1.67 9.13 -13.63
N ILE A 212 -2.47 8.13 -14.00
CA ILE A 212 -2.33 6.79 -13.43
C ILE A 212 -1.15 6.09 -14.09
N ARG A 213 -0.20 5.67 -13.27
CA ARG A 213 1.03 5.00 -13.69
C ARG A 213 0.96 3.53 -13.33
N LEU A 214 1.66 2.71 -14.11
CA LEU A 214 1.77 1.27 -13.90
C LEU A 214 3.18 0.80 -14.23
N ALA A 215 3.80 0.08 -13.31
CA ALA A 215 5.10 -0.53 -13.50
C ALA A 215 5.10 -2.01 -13.09
N LYS A 216 5.96 -2.79 -13.75
CA LYS A 216 6.19 -4.20 -13.53
C LYS A 216 7.58 -4.42 -12.94
N TYR A 217 7.67 -5.25 -11.91
CA TYR A 217 8.91 -5.65 -11.25
C TYR A 217 9.61 -6.80 -11.99
N ASN A 218 10.95 -6.77 -12.06
CA ASN A 218 11.75 -7.87 -12.63
C ASN A 218 11.79 -9.13 -11.75
N GLY A 219 11.46 -9.01 -10.46
CA GLY A 219 11.44 -10.13 -9.51
C GLY A 219 12.79 -10.43 -8.87
N ASP A 220 13.82 -9.63 -9.09
CA ASP A 220 15.17 -9.79 -8.53
C ASP A 220 15.43 -8.73 -7.44
N ASP A 221 15.37 -9.15 -6.17
CA ASP A 221 15.60 -8.26 -5.03
C ASP A 221 17.06 -7.85 -4.86
N SER A 222 18.01 -8.57 -5.49
CA SER A 222 19.43 -8.25 -5.45
C SER A 222 19.84 -7.21 -6.50
N SER A 223 19.08 -7.13 -7.58
CA SER A 223 19.20 -6.15 -8.66
C SER A 223 17.81 -5.67 -9.08
N PRO A 224 17.12 -4.89 -8.21
CA PRO A 224 15.74 -4.51 -8.43
C PRO A 224 15.61 -3.59 -9.63
N GLU A 225 14.69 -3.93 -10.53
CA GLU A 225 14.37 -3.13 -11.70
C GLU A 225 12.86 -3.10 -11.94
N TRP A 226 12.34 -1.91 -12.25
CA TRP A 226 10.95 -1.68 -12.57
C TRP A 226 10.81 -1.13 -13.98
N THR A 227 9.96 -1.75 -14.77
CA THR A 227 9.64 -1.32 -16.13
C THR A 227 8.27 -0.66 -16.16
N ALA A 228 8.18 0.59 -16.63
CA ALA A 228 6.90 1.23 -16.89
C ALA A 228 6.20 0.50 -18.05
N VAL A 229 4.99 -0.02 -17.79
CA VAL A 229 4.21 -0.79 -18.76
C VAL A 229 2.97 -0.04 -19.26
N ASP A 230 2.83 1.22 -18.89
CA ASP A 230 1.76 2.15 -19.28
C ASP A 230 2.18 3.16 -20.37
N ARG A 231 3.34 2.95 -20.99
CA ARG A 231 3.92 3.90 -21.96
C ARG A 231 3.42 3.73 -23.39
N TYR A 232 2.93 2.53 -23.73
CA TYR A 232 2.50 2.20 -25.09
C TYR A 232 1.16 1.46 -25.04
N ASP A 233 0.32 1.68 -26.04
CA ASP A 233 -0.85 0.84 -26.27
C ASP A 233 -0.50 -0.35 -27.18
N ASP A 234 -1.49 -1.24 -27.41
CA ASP A 234 -1.34 -2.42 -28.28
C ASP A 234 -0.90 -2.08 -29.73
N LEU A 235 -0.97 -0.81 -30.12
CA LEU A 235 -0.56 -0.31 -31.44
C LEU A 235 0.83 0.34 -31.39
N GLY A 236 1.53 0.31 -30.23
CA GLY A 236 2.84 0.94 -30.07
C GLY A 236 2.78 2.47 -29.98
N ILE A 237 1.60 3.06 -29.78
CA ILE A 237 1.43 4.51 -29.64
C ILE A 237 1.83 4.92 -28.21
N SER A 238 2.75 5.88 -28.09
CA SER A 238 3.23 6.39 -26.81
C SER A 238 2.07 6.95 -25.98
N ARG A 239 1.88 6.38 -24.77
CA ARG A 239 0.97 6.86 -23.76
C ARG A 239 1.73 7.50 -22.60
N PHE A 240 1.10 8.47 -21.97
CA PHE A 240 1.60 9.09 -20.75
C PHE A 240 0.75 8.68 -19.54
N GLY A 241 0.66 7.35 -19.28
CA GLY A 241 -0.19 6.78 -18.25
C GLY A 241 -1.45 6.12 -18.82
N LEU A 242 -2.29 5.60 -17.91
CA LEU A 242 -3.53 4.89 -18.26
C LEU A 242 -4.73 5.83 -18.51
N ASN A 243 -4.61 7.12 -18.26
CA ASN A 243 -5.71 8.08 -18.40
C ASN A 243 -6.35 8.00 -19.78
N TYR A 244 -7.67 8.08 -19.81
CA TYR A 244 -8.43 8.26 -21.04
C TYR A 244 -8.12 9.63 -21.68
N ASN A 245 -7.96 10.65 -20.84
CA ASN A 245 -7.54 11.99 -21.25
C ASN A 245 -6.32 12.43 -20.44
N THR A 246 -5.16 12.47 -21.08
CA THR A 246 -3.86 12.81 -20.44
C THR A 246 -3.75 14.26 -19.95
N LEU A 247 -4.69 15.13 -20.31
CA LEU A 247 -4.76 16.51 -19.82
C LEU A 247 -5.62 16.65 -18.57
N LYS A 248 -6.21 15.56 -18.07
CA LYS A 248 -7.10 15.55 -16.92
C LYS A 248 -6.47 14.89 -15.69
N VAL A 249 -7.03 15.24 -14.55
CA VAL A 249 -6.62 14.68 -13.27
C VAL A 249 -7.24 13.29 -13.09
N ALA A 250 -6.40 12.29 -12.85
CA ALA A 250 -6.81 10.94 -12.46
C ALA A 250 -6.23 10.58 -11.09
N THR A 251 -6.99 9.88 -10.27
CA THR A 251 -6.64 9.59 -8.87
C THR A 251 -7.13 8.21 -8.44
N THR A 252 -6.66 7.77 -7.27
CA THR A 252 -7.14 6.56 -6.57
C THR A 252 -7.20 5.31 -7.44
N PRO A 253 -6.08 4.92 -8.09
CA PRO A 253 -6.06 3.70 -8.87
C PRO A 253 -6.27 2.47 -7.98
N VAL A 254 -6.91 1.46 -8.53
CA VAL A 254 -7.00 0.12 -7.95
C VAL A 254 -6.79 -0.91 -9.04
N MET A 255 -6.29 -2.09 -8.68
CA MET A 255 -6.10 -3.21 -9.59
C MET A 255 -6.84 -4.44 -9.09
N ALA A 256 -7.34 -5.25 -10.01
CA ALA A 256 -7.94 -6.54 -9.72
C ALA A 256 -7.58 -7.54 -10.82
N VAL A 257 -7.39 -8.81 -10.42
CA VAL A 257 -7.13 -9.92 -11.34
C VAL A 257 -8.36 -10.79 -11.41
N SER A 258 -8.78 -11.15 -12.62
CA SER A 258 -9.84 -12.11 -12.87
C SER A 258 -9.44 -13.04 -14.02
N GLY A 259 -9.20 -14.32 -13.67
CA GLY A 259 -8.63 -15.29 -14.60
C GLY A 259 -7.27 -14.83 -15.11
N SER A 260 -7.08 -14.81 -16.42
CA SER A 260 -5.85 -14.36 -17.09
C SER A 260 -5.84 -12.87 -17.44
N LYS A 261 -6.65 -12.06 -16.75
CA LYS A 261 -6.81 -10.62 -17.07
C LYS A 261 -6.55 -9.76 -15.85
N LEU A 262 -5.77 -8.68 -16.07
CA LEU A 262 -5.60 -7.59 -15.13
C LEU A 262 -6.57 -6.48 -15.50
N TYR A 263 -7.24 -5.93 -14.50
CA TYR A 263 -8.08 -4.76 -14.61
C TYR A 263 -7.51 -3.64 -13.76
N ALA A 264 -7.50 -2.43 -14.30
CA ALA A 264 -7.22 -1.21 -13.56
C ALA A 264 -8.47 -0.33 -13.56
N ALA A 265 -8.79 0.28 -12.42
CA ALA A 265 -9.87 1.24 -12.32
C ALA A 265 -9.39 2.49 -11.57
N TRP A 266 -9.90 3.66 -11.93
CA TRP A 266 -9.54 4.94 -11.32
C TRP A 266 -10.65 5.97 -11.46
N SER A 267 -10.54 7.07 -10.69
CA SER A 267 -11.35 8.25 -10.86
C SER A 267 -10.65 9.22 -11.81
N GLU A 268 -11.33 9.73 -12.84
CA GLU A 268 -10.81 10.70 -13.80
C GLU A 268 -11.79 11.83 -14.06
N THR A 269 -11.32 13.08 -14.02
CA THR A 269 -12.14 14.26 -14.28
C THR A 269 -12.38 14.42 -15.78
N ASN A 270 -13.64 14.59 -16.19
CA ASN A 270 -14.02 14.85 -17.59
C ASN A 270 -13.84 16.34 -17.97
N SER A 271 -14.19 16.68 -19.22
CA SER A 271 -14.09 18.05 -19.72
C SER A 271 -14.99 19.06 -18.98
N SER A 272 -16.05 18.59 -18.33
CA SER A 272 -16.98 19.40 -17.53
C SER A 272 -16.59 19.51 -16.05
N GLY A 273 -15.40 18.99 -15.65
CA GLY A 273 -14.94 19.00 -14.26
C GLY A 273 -15.59 17.93 -13.36
N ILE A 274 -16.31 16.96 -13.93
CA ILE A 274 -17.01 15.91 -13.20
C ILE A 274 -16.12 14.64 -13.15
N ASN A 275 -15.94 14.09 -11.96
CA ASN A 275 -15.22 12.83 -11.77
C ASN A 275 -16.05 11.64 -12.28
N GLN A 276 -15.40 10.80 -13.05
CA GLN A 276 -15.95 9.58 -13.62
C GLN A 276 -15.07 8.39 -13.26
N ILE A 277 -15.67 7.22 -13.04
CA ILE A 277 -14.91 5.98 -12.89
C ILE A 277 -14.52 5.47 -14.28
N ARG A 278 -13.24 5.21 -14.46
CA ARG A 278 -12.65 4.56 -15.64
C ARG A 278 -12.21 3.16 -15.29
N VAL A 279 -12.38 2.24 -16.23
CA VAL A 279 -11.90 0.86 -16.11
C VAL A 279 -11.20 0.47 -17.39
N MET A 280 -10.03 -0.11 -17.25
CA MET A 280 -9.23 -0.66 -18.37
C MET A 280 -8.92 -2.12 -18.08
N LYS A 281 -9.03 -2.96 -19.09
CA LYS A 281 -8.66 -4.37 -19.06
C LYS A 281 -7.33 -4.53 -19.78
N ASN A 282 -6.41 -5.30 -19.18
CA ASN A 282 -5.03 -5.50 -19.68
C ASN A 282 -4.41 -4.14 -20.04
N PRO A 283 -4.08 -3.31 -19.03
CA PRO A 283 -3.68 -1.90 -19.25
C PRO A 283 -2.27 -1.76 -19.87
N PHE A 284 -1.69 -2.85 -20.39
CA PHE A 284 -0.38 -2.92 -21.07
C PHE A 284 -0.38 -4.01 -22.15
#